data_67655fc388ef9774412c22c425b66b6e
#
_entry.id   67655fc388ef9774412c22c425b66b6e
#
_cell.length_a   1.000
_cell.length_b   1.000
_cell.length_c   1.000
_cell.angle_alpha   90.00
_cell.angle_beta   90.00
_cell.angle_gamma   90.00
#
_symmetry.space_group_name_H-M   'P 1'
#
loop_
_entity.id
_entity.type
_entity.pdbx_description
1 polymer ?
#
loop_
_entity_poly.entity_id
_entity_poly.type
_entity_poly.pdbx_seq_one_letter_code
_entity_poly.pdbx_strand_id
1 'polypeptide(L)'
;VMIDLATLTGSIVAALGPQAAGLFSKNDQLVAELEAAGNSSGERVWRMPMFDEYHDDMQSDIADIKNLSEKPYAGSITAAKFLEYFTSEHTSWAHLDIAGMGFQPNGFGKGYCATGYGVRLLIQWLSVKG
;
A
#
# COMPACT_ATOMS: atom_id res chain seq x y z
N VAL A 1 -12.46 -10.50 -2.10
CA VAL A 1 -11.21 -9.73 -2.21
C VAL A 1 -11.36 -8.44 -1.42
N MET A 2 -10.35 -8.08 -0.65
CA MET A 2 -10.27 -6.80 0.04
C MET A 2 -9.04 -6.04 -0.49
N ILE A 3 -9.23 -4.79 -0.90
CA ILE A 3 -8.14 -3.89 -1.30
C ILE A 3 -8.33 -2.59 -0.53
N ASP A 4 -7.35 -2.17 0.22
CA ASP A 4 -7.34 -0.88 0.91
C ASP A 4 -6.27 0.04 0.34
N LEU A 5 -6.55 1.33 0.35
CA LEU A 5 -5.66 2.39 -0.08
C LEU A 5 -5.53 3.42 1.03
N ALA A 6 -4.31 3.74 1.40
CA ALA A 6 -4.04 4.79 2.37
C ALA A 6 -2.75 5.55 2.04
N THR A 7 -2.71 6.82 2.37
CA THR A 7 -1.47 7.61 2.42
C THR A 7 -0.78 7.34 3.76
N LEU A 8 -0.30 6.09 3.93
CA LEU A 8 -0.02 5.55 5.25
C LEU A 8 1.34 6.00 5.79
N THR A 9 2.40 5.95 4.96
CA THR A 9 3.75 6.12 5.50
C THR A 9 4.64 7.09 4.72
N GLY A 10 5.45 7.85 5.46
CA GLY A 10 6.57 8.57 4.85
C GLY A 10 7.67 7.65 4.32
N SER A 11 7.78 6.44 4.87
CA SER A 11 8.80 5.46 4.45
C SER A 11 8.60 5.00 3.02
N ILE A 12 7.37 4.83 2.55
CA ILE A 12 7.12 4.47 1.15
C ILE A 12 7.48 5.61 0.20
N VAL A 13 7.28 6.86 0.64
CA VAL A 13 7.69 8.03 -0.14
C VAL A 13 9.21 8.09 -0.29
N ALA A 14 9.94 7.78 0.80
CA ALA A 14 11.40 7.71 0.75
C ALA A 14 11.90 6.56 -0.14
N ALA A 15 11.17 5.42 -0.20
CA ALA A 15 11.56 4.26 -0.98
C ALA A 15 11.24 4.39 -2.47
N LEU A 16 10.03 4.83 -2.82
CA LEU A 16 9.50 4.81 -4.19
C LEU A 16 9.28 6.20 -4.79
N GLY A 17 9.33 7.25 -3.97
CA GLY A 17 9.02 8.60 -4.42
C GLY A 17 7.59 8.72 -4.97
N PRO A 18 7.34 9.65 -5.90
CA PRO A 18 6.05 9.85 -6.55
C PRO A 18 5.91 9.03 -7.85
N GLN A 19 6.57 7.88 -7.96
CA GLN A 19 6.62 7.10 -9.20
C GLN A 19 5.77 5.82 -9.17
N ALA A 20 5.53 5.26 -7.99
CA ALA A 20 4.70 4.09 -7.78
C ALA A 20 4.17 4.04 -6.34
N ALA A 21 3.01 3.42 -6.14
CA ALA A 21 2.53 3.07 -4.81
C ALA A 21 3.16 1.76 -4.32
N GLY A 22 3.33 1.61 -3.01
CA GLY A 22 3.73 0.33 -2.43
C GLY A 22 2.55 -0.65 -2.41
N LEU A 23 2.74 -1.84 -2.97
CA LEU A 23 1.75 -2.92 -2.96
C LEU A 23 2.18 -3.99 -1.95
N PHE A 24 1.35 -4.25 -0.97
CA PHE A 24 1.57 -5.23 0.08
C PHE A 24 0.50 -6.31 0.01
N SER A 25 0.90 -7.54 -0.25
CA SER A 25 0.02 -8.71 -0.27
C SER A 25 0.83 -9.99 -0.24
N LYS A 26 0.28 -11.04 0.41
CA LYS A 26 0.78 -12.42 0.34
C LYS A 26 0.10 -13.24 -0.77
N ASN A 27 -0.93 -12.69 -1.42
CA ASN A 27 -1.64 -13.35 -2.52
C ASN A 27 -0.97 -13.02 -3.87
N ASP A 28 -0.17 -13.94 -4.40
CA ASP A 28 0.59 -13.74 -5.63
C ASP A 28 -0.30 -13.47 -6.85
N GLN A 29 -1.47 -14.10 -6.92
CA GLN A 29 -2.42 -13.86 -8.01
C GLN A 29 -2.96 -12.43 -7.98
N LEU A 30 -3.38 -11.96 -6.79
CA LEU A 30 -3.88 -10.58 -6.64
C LEU A 30 -2.79 -9.56 -6.93
N VAL A 31 -1.55 -9.83 -6.52
CA VAL A 31 -0.38 -9.00 -6.86
C VAL A 31 -0.21 -8.88 -8.37
N ALA A 32 -0.16 -10.00 -9.08
CA ALA A 32 0.02 -10.01 -10.54
C ALA A 32 -1.12 -9.26 -11.27
N GLU A 33 -2.36 -9.41 -10.81
CA GLU A 33 -3.52 -8.72 -11.35
C GLU A 33 -3.42 -7.19 -11.15
N LEU A 34 -3.03 -6.75 -9.96
CA LEU A 34 -2.89 -5.32 -9.64
C LEU A 34 -1.70 -4.69 -10.37
N GLU A 35 -0.58 -5.39 -10.50
CA GLU A 35 0.56 -4.94 -11.30
C GLU A 35 0.19 -4.78 -12.78
N ALA A 36 -0.53 -5.75 -13.35
CA ALA A 36 -1.02 -5.65 -14.72
C ALA A 36 -1.98 -4.47 -14.92
N ALA A 37 -2.92 -4.29 -14.00
CA ALA A 37 -3.86 -3.16 -14.01
C ALA A 37 -3.14 -1.82 -13.85
N GLY A 38 -2.15 -1.74 -12.96
CA GLY A 38 -1.33 -0.56 -12.74
C GLY A 38 -0.53 -0.15 -13.98
N ASN A 39 0.06 -1.13 -14.66
CA ASN A 39 0.79 -0.91 -15.91
C ASN A 39 -0.15 -0.41 -17.03
N SER A 40 -1.34 -0.99 -17.14
CA SER A 40 -2.32 -0.62 -18.18
C SER A 40 -2.97 0.74 -17.94
N SER A 41 -3.23 1.09 -16.67
CA SER A 41 -3.86 2.37 -16.29
C SER A 41 -2.88 3.54 -16.17
N GLY A 42 -1.57 3.24 -16.10
CA GLY A 42 -0.52 4.22 -15.80
C GLY A 42 -0.42 4.57 -14.31
N GLU A 43 -1.17 3.89 -13.43
CA GLU A 43 -1.09 4.02 -11.96
C GLU A 43 -0.25 2.89 -11.39
N ARG A 44 1.07 3.03 -11.51
CA ARG A 44 2.04 1.99 -11.18
C ARG A 44 2.01 1.60 -9.71
N VAL A 45 2.11 0.31 -9.46
CA VAL A 45 2.36 -0.26 -8.14
C VAL A 45 3.69 -1.00 -8.14
N TRP A 46 4.30 -1.15 -6.96
CA TRP A 46 5.51 -1.94 -6.78
C TRP A 46 5.35 -2.84 -5.56
N ARG A 47 5.49 -4.17 -5.76
CA ARG A 47 5.35 -5.12 -4.68
C ARG A 47 6.48 -4.95 -3.66
N MET A 48 6.10 -4.83 -2.40
CA MET A 48 7.00 -4.77 -1.24
C MET A 48 7.01 -6.11 -0.51
N PRO A 49 8.11 -6.47 0.18
CA PRO A 49 8.18 -7.73 0.91
C PRO A 49 7.22 -7.75 2.10
N MET A 50 6.67 -8.94 2.39
CA MET A 50 5.75 -9.20 3.51
C MET A 50 6.21 -10.42 4.32
N PHE A 51 7.52 -10.51 4.60
CA PHE A 51 8.09 -11.60 5.40
C PHE A 51 7.52 -11.61 6.82
N ASP A 52 7.38 -12.81 7.40
CA ASP A 52 6.74 -12.94 8.70
C ASP A 52 7.60 -12.37 9.84
N GLU A 53 8.91 -12.31 9.67
CA GLU A 53 9.86 -11.73 10.63
C GLU A 53 9.57 -10.26 10.95
N TYR A 54 8.96 -9.49 10.03
CA TYR A 54 8.54 -8.12 10.31
C TYR A 54 7.38 -8.02 11.31
N HIS A 55 6.68 -9.12 11.58
CA HIS A 55 5.64 -9.15 12.60
C HIS A 55 6.21 -8.99 14.02
N ASP A 56 7.44 -9.46 14.26
CA ASP A 56 8.09 -9.36 15.56
C ASP A 56 8.28 -7.91 16.00
N ASP A 57 8.47 -6.98 15.05
CA ASP A 57 8.60 -5.55 15.33
C ASP A 57 7.27 -4.89 15.76
N MET A 58 6.15 -5.60 15.64
CA MET A 58 4.81 -5.11 16.00
C MET A 58 4.28 -5.71 17.30
N GLN A 59 5.03 -6.59 17.97
CA GLN A 59 4.62 -7.18 19.25
C GLN A 59 4.59 -6.13 20.36
N SER A 60 3.60 -6.24 21.26
CA SER A 60 3.38 -5.33 22.37
C SER A 60 3.25 -6.11 23.69
N ASP A 61 3.79 -5.55 24.77
CA ASP A 61 3.63 -6.10 26.13
C ASP A 61 2.34 -5.63 26.82
N ILE A 62 1.66 -4.62 26.24
CA ILE A 62 0.51 -3.95 26.87
C ILE A 62 -0.74 -3.89 25.96
N ALA A 63 -0.64 -4.34 24.74
CA ALA A 63 -1.73 -4.34 23.75
C ALA A 63 -1.62 -5.59 22.87
N ASP A 64 -2.64 -5.89 22.09
CA ASP A 64 -2.64 -7.03 21.17
C ASP A 64 -1.57 -6.88 20.08
N ILE A 65 -1.32 -5.64 19.64
CA ILE A 65 -0.30 -5.28 18.66
C ILE A 65 0.09 -3.80 18.81
N LYS A 66 1.34 -3.45 18.49
CA LYS A 66 1.76 -2.05 18.37
C LYS A 66 1.20 -1.44 17.07
N ASN A 67 0.76 -0.19 17.13
CA ASN A 67 0.35 0.56 15.94
C ASN A 67 1.52 1.24 15.21
N LEU A 68 2.71 1.25 15.80
CA LEU A 68 3.93 1.80 15.23
C LEU A 68 5.14 1.02 15.74
N SER A 69 6.00 0.57 14.82
CA SER A 69 7.30 -0.01 15.17
C SER A 69 8.24 1.06 15.72
N GLU A 70 9.01 0.69 16.74
CA GLU A 70 10.07 1.54 17.32
C GLU A 70 11.37 1.50 16.50
N LYS A 71 11.44 0.63 15.49
CA LYS A 71 12.64 0.47 14.67
C LYS A 71 12.73 1.60 13.61
N PRO A 72 13.94 2.10 13.34
CA PRO A 72 14.16 3.19 12.37
C PRO A 72 14.17 2.73 10.90
N TYR A 73 13.71 1.52 10.62
CA TYR A 73 13.71 0.91 9.28
C TYR A 73 12.40 0.18 8.99
N ALA A 74 12.20 -0.20 7.72
CA ALA A 74 11.07 -0.99 7.23
C ALA A 74 9.68 -0.42 7.58
N GLY A 75 9.57 0.90 7.81
CA GLY A 75 8.35 1.52 8.33
C GLY A 75 7.09 1.28 7.48
N SER A 76 7.21 1.23 6.15
CA SER A 76 6.08 0.90 5.28
C SER A 76 5.66 -0.57 5.40
N ILE A 77 6.63 -1.47 5.61
CA ILE A 77 6.37 -2.91 5.74
C ILE A 77 5.73 -3.21 7.10
N THR A 78 6.26 -2.64 8.18
CA THR A 78 5.69 -2.82 9.52
C THR A 78 4.30 -2.23 9.64
N ALA A 79 4.03 -1.09 8.97
CA ALA A 79 2.69 -0.52 8.88
C ALA A 79 1.72 -1.44 8.12
N ALA A 80 2.17 -2.05 7.01
CA ALA A 80 1.37 -3.06 6.31
C ALA A 80 1.14 -4.32 7.16
N LYS A 81 2.13 -4.74 7.98
CA LYS A 81 1.97 -5.84 8.95
C LYS A 81 0.93 -5.53 10.02
N PHE A 82 0.84 -4.28 10.46
CA PHE A 82 -0.24 -3.84 11.34
C PHE A 82 -1.61 -4.05 10.70
N LEU A 83 -1.79 -3.63 9.45
CA LEU A 83 -3.05 -3.82 8.73
C LEU A 83 -3.35 -5.31 8.49
N GLU A 84 -2.34 -6.11 8.12
CA GLU A 84 -2.47 -7.56 7.92
C GLU A 84 -3.04 -8.25 9.15
N TYR A 85 -2.68 -7.83 10.36
CA TYR A 85 -3.19 -8.39 11.61
C TYR A 85 -4.72 -8.40 11.67
N PHE A 86 -5.37 -7.34 11.18
CA PHE A 86 -6.82 -7.19 11.17
C PHE A 86 -7.50 -7.83 9.96
N THR A 87 -6.73 -8.36 9.02
CA THR A 87 -7.24 -8.99 7.79
C THR A 87 -6.96 -10.49 7.72
N SER A 88 -6.57 -11.11 8.84
CA SER A 88 -6.11 -12.50 8.92
C SER A 88 -7.09 -13.54 8.35
N GLU A 89 -8.39 -13.24 8.34
CA GLU A 89 -9.44 -14.09 7.77
C GLU A 89 -9.65 -13.87 6.26
N HIS A 90 -9.01 -12.85 5.67
CA HIS A 90 -9.13 -12.50 4.25
C HIS A 90 -7.86 -12.89 3.48
N THR A 91 -7.83 -14.11 2.94
CA THR A 91 -6.70 -14.62 2.14
C THR A 91 -6.44 -13.87 0.83
N SER A 92 -7.41 -13.08 0.37
CA SER A 92 -7.31 -12.19 -0.80
C SER A 92 -7.35 -10.73 -0.36
N TRP A 93 -6.31 -10.28 0.32
CA TRP A 93 -6.13 -8.90 0.76
C TRP A 93 -4.89 -8.27 0.10
N ALA A 94 -5.00 -6.99 -0.25
CA ALA A 94 -3.90 -6.15 -0.67
C ALA A 94 -4.03 -4.75 -0.09
N HIS A 95 -2.93 -4.21 0.41
CA HIS A 95 -2.79 -2.81 0.81
C HIS A 95 -1.98 -2.05 -0.24
N LEU A 96 -2.45 -0.86 -0.61
CA LEU A 96 -1.73 0.10 -1.45
C LEU A 96 -1.35 1.31 -0.61
N ASP A 97 -0.06 1.45 -0.29
CA ASP A 97 0.44 2.68 0.33
C ASP A 97 0.68 3.74 -0.76
N ILE A 98 -0.26 4.66 -0.85
CA ILE A 98 -0.32 5.71 -1.87
C ILE A 98 0.25 7.05 -1.38
N ALA A 99 1.01 7.07 -0.29
CA ALA A 99 1.49 8.32 0.30
C ALA A 99 2.30 9.19 -0.68
N GLY A 100 3.09 8.57 -1.57
CA GLY A 100 3.84 9.28 -2.60
C GLY A 100 3.02 9.68 -3.83
N MET A 101 1.83 9.09 -4.01
CA MET A 101 1.01 9.23 -5.21
C MET A 101 -0.29 10.00 -4.99
N GLY A 102 -0.75 10.11 -3.74
CA GLY A 102 -2.07 10.68 -3.41
C GLY A 102 -2.16 12.19 -3.61
N PHE A 103 -1.04 12.90 -3.65
CA PHE A 103 -0.98 14.35 -3.75
C PHE A 103 0.03 14.80 -4.80
N GLN A 104 -0.27 15.94 -5.43
CA GLN A 104 0.64 16.62 -6.36
C GLN A 104 0.57 18.14 -6.17
N PRO A 105 1.60 18.90 -6.57
CA PRO A 105 1.52 20.34 -6.59
C PRO A 105 0.32 20.82 -7.41
N ASN A 106 -0.42 21.80 -6.87
CA ASN A 106 -1.53 22.41 -7.58
C ASN A 106 -1.01 23.30 -8.72
N GLY A 107 -1.28 22.94 -9.97
CA GLY A 107 -0.86 23.70 -11.15
C GLY A 107 -1.56 25.06 -11.30
N PHE A 108 -2.62 25.34 -10.55
CA PHE A 108 -3.41 26.58 -10.62
C PHE A 108 -3.22 27.51 -9.43
N GLY A 109 -2.32 27.20 -8.50
CA GLY A 109 -2.13 28.01 -7.30
C GLY A 109 -1.09 27.46 -6.34
N LYS A 110 -1.10 27.97 -5.09
CA LYS A 110 -0.26 27.46 -4.01
C LYS A 110 -0.92 26.26 -3.35
N GLY A 111 -0.10 25.25 -3.00
CA GLY A 111 -0.52 24.06 -2.26
C GLY A 111 -0.54 22.81 -3.10
N TYR A 112 -1.22 21.80 -2.57
CA TYR A 112 -1.33 20.46 -3.16
C TYR A 112 -2.79 20.15 -3.48
N CYS A 113 -3.01 19.29 -4.47
CA CYS A 113 -4.31 18.72 -4.78
C CYS A 113 -4.21 17.18 -4.78
N ALA A 114 -5.34 16.52 -4.52
CA ALA A 114 -5.45 15.07 -4.65
C ALA A 114 -5.34 14.67 -6.12
N THR A 115 -4.67 13.55 -6.38
CA THR A 115 -4.46 13.02 -7.74
C THR A 115 -5.61 12.13 -8.21
N GLY A 116 -6.40 11.57 -7.28
CA GLY A 116 -7.35 10.49 -7.56
C GLY A 116 -6.66 9.15 -7.85
N TYR A 117 -5.39 9.01 -7.45
CA TYR A 117 -4.65 7.76 -7.63
C TYR A 117 -5.41 6.56 -7.05
N GLY A 118 -5.41 5.46 -7.78
CA GLY A 118 -6.13 4.22 -7.46
C GLY A 118 -7.46 4.09 -8.18
N VAL A 119 -8.10 5.17 -8.62
CA VAL A 119 -9.40 5.11 -9.32
C VAL A 119 -9.26 4.38 -10.64
N ARG A 120 -8.32 4.78 -11.49
CA ARG A 120 -8.10 4.15 -12.80
C ARG A 120 -7.58 2.73 -12.66
N LEU A 121 -6.68 2.48 -11.70
CA LEU A 121 -6.15 1.16 -11.40
C LEU A 121 -7.27 0.19 -11.04
N LEU A 122 -8.13 0.57 -10.09
CA LEU A 122 -9.23 -0.29 -9.65
C LEU A 122 -10.29 -0.51 -10.72
N ILE A 123 -10.62 0.51 -11.52
CA ILE A 123 -11.51 0.35 -12.67
C ILE A 123 -10.91 -0.63 -13.68
N GLN A 124 -9.63 -0.48 -14.02
CA GLN A 124 -8.93 -1.38 -14.93
C GLN A 124 -8.90 -2.82 -14.38
N TRP A 125 -8.59 -2.99 -13.10
CA TRP A 125 -8.58 -4.31 -12.46
C TRP A 125 -9.97 -4.97 -12.48
N LEU A 126 -11.03 -4.23 -12.17
CA LEU A 126 -12.40 -4.75 -12.18
C LEU A 126 -12.88 -5.09 -13.60
N SER A 127 -12.52 -4.30 -14.62
CA SER A 127 -12.95 -4.51 -16.00
C SER A 127 -12.41 -5.80 -16.63
N VAL A 128 -11.30 -6.33 -16.11
CA VAL A 128 -10.72 -7.59 -16.59
C VAL A 128 -11.35 -8.81 -15.89
N LYS A 129 -12.03 -8.61 -14.76
CA LYS A 129 -12.67 -9.68 -13.97
C LYS A 129 -14.12 -9.97 -14.38
N GLY A 130 -14.74 -9.10 -15.12
CA GLY A 130 -16.09 -9.29 -15.67
C GLY A 130 -16.05 -9.86 -17.07
#